data_9dec780beb17315a25b1871bafeaa424
#
_entry.id   9dec780beb17315a25b1871bafeaa424
#
_cell.length_a   1.000
_cell.length_b   1.000
_cell.length_c   1.000
_cell.angle_alpha   90.00
_cell.angle_beta   90.00
_cell.angle_gamma   90.00
#
_symmetry.space_group_name_H-M   'P 1'
#
loop_
_entity.id
_entity.type
_entity.pdbx_description
1 polymer ?
#
loop_
_entity_poly.entity_id
_entity_poly.type
_entity_poly.pdbx_seq_one_letter_code
_entity_poly.pdbx_strand_id
1 'polypeptide(L)'
;AVTIIATLFTGFLSYFVIPKTYEARTSIIIGLDVSDSEYNDKKIQYNDVLMYKQMIKTYAEIAKQDIVSEKTIKTLGIEADTENFQKNITITPQPDTQIIILKFKNKSPEEAQKIANTFTDTFVEEARRLNPGGSIQIMDNAKVPKFPVSPRPKLNTAIAFVLGILISLGIVFLREYMDDTIKTEEDVEKYLNIPVWFS
;
A
#
# COMPACT_ATOMS: atom_id res chain seq x y z
N ALA A 1 -21.22 21.42 13.14
CA ALA A 1 -20.47 21.14 14.37
C ALA A 1 -19.85 19.73 14.35
N VAL A 2 -20.65 18.68 14.12
CA VAL A 2 -20.19 17.26 14.12
C VAL A 2 -19.06 17.02 13.13
N THR A 3 -19.20 17.50 11.89
CA THR A 3 -18.18 17.36 10.83
C THR A 3 -16.83 17.96 11.25
N ILE A 4 -16.85 19.19 11.79
CA ILE A 4 -15.63 19.89 12.20
C ILE A 4 -14.93 19.15 13.34
N ILE A 5 -15.70 18.70 14.35
CA ILE A 5 -15.15 17.96 15.49
C ILE A 5 -14.53 16.63 15.02
N ALA A 6 -15.24 15.86 14.19
CA ALA A 6 -14.73 14.61 13.64
C ALA A 6 -13.46 14.80 12.83
N THR A 7 -13.40 15.84 11.98
CA THR A 7 -12.24 16.16 11.14
C THR A 7 -11.01 16.53 11.98
N LEU A 8 -11.19 17.42 12.96
CA LEU A 8 -10.12 17.84 13.87
C LEU A 8 -9.61 16.67 14.72
N PHE A 9 -10.52 15.85 15.26
CA PHE A 9 -10.18 14.69 16.06
C PHE A 9 -9.41 13.65 15.25
N THR A 10 -9.85 13.34 14.02
CA THR A 10 -9.14 12.41 13.12
C THR A 10 -7.77 12.95 12.74
N GLY A 11 -7.67 14.24 12.46
CA GLY A 11 -6.39 14.90 12.17
C GLY A 11 -5.41 14.79 13.33
N PHE A 12 -5.89 15.06 14.55
CA PHE A 12 -5.10 14.95 15.78
C PHE A 12 -4.63 13.51 16.02
N LEU A 13 -5.54 12.53 15.96
CA LEU A 13 -5.19 11.10 16.12
C LEU A 13 -4.18 10.65 15.07
N SER A 14 -4.38 11.03 13.82
CA SER A 14 -3.49 10.64 12.72
C SER A 14 -2.08 11.24 12.86
N TYR A 15 -1.94 12.41 13.47
CA TYR A 15 -0.64 13.06 13.61
C TYR A 15 0.11 12.66 14.89
N PHE A 16 -0.61 12.50 16.01
CA PHE A 16 0.00 12.31 17.32
C PHE A 16 -0.01 10.87 17.83
N VAL A 17 -1.02 10.06 17.46
CA VAL A 17 -1.23 8.74 18.04
C VAL A 17 -0.69 7.64 17.16
N ILE A 18 -0.80 7.76 15.83
CA ILE A 18 -0.37 6.72 14.91
C ILE A 18 1.14 6.75 14.75
N PRO A 19 1.87 5.64 15.02
CA PRO A 19 3.32 5.59 14.90
C PRO A 19 3.75 5.79 13.44
N LYS A 20 4.82 6.55 13.27
CA LYS A 20 5.41 6.77 11.94
C LYS A 20 5.99 5.46 11.40
N THR A 21 5.77 5.20 10.14
CA THR A 21 6.31 4.04 9.42
C THR A 21 7.09 4.54 8.22
N TYR A 22 8.29 4.02 8.06
CA TYR A 22 9.21 4.35 6.97
C TYR A 22 9.28 3.19 5.99
N GLU A 23 9.47 3.47 4.71
CA GLU A 23 9.58 2.47 3.65
C GLU A 23 10.92 2.63 2.95
N ALA A 24 11.76 1.61 3.06
CA ALA A 24 12.98 1.48 2.28
C ALA A 24 12.71 0.67 1.02
N ARG A 25 13.42 0.99 -0.07
CA ARG A 25 13.16 0.41 -1.39
C ARG A 25 14.47 0.01 -2.04
N THR A 26 14.49 -1.20 -2.63
CA THR A 26 15.53 -1.69 -3.53
C THR A 26 14.94 -2.01 -4.89
N SER A 27 15.75 -2.04 -5.92
CA SER A 27 15.35 -2.49 -7.25
C SER A 27 16.36 -3.51 -7.81
N ILE A 28 15.83 -4.54 -8.44
CA ILE A 28 16.60 -5.59 -9.09
C ILE A 28 16.16 -5.71 -10.53
N ILE A 29 17.10 -6.07 -11.38
CA ILE A 29 16.84 -6.39 -12.77
C ILE A 29 17.07 -7.89 -13.00
N ILE A 30 16.19 -8.51 -13.78
CA ILE A 30 16.23 -9.92 -14.14
C ILE A 30 16.48 -9.99 -15.63
N GLY A 31 17.53 -10.74 -16.03
CA GLY A 31 17.88 -10.94 -17.41
C GLY A 31 18.24 -12.40 -17.69
N LEU A 32 18.62 -12.68 -18.91
CA LEU A 32 19.39 -13.87 -19.25
C LEU A 32 20.86 -13.53 -19.10
N ASP A 33 21.67 -14.51 -18.67
CA ASP A 33 23.10 -14.38 -18.67
C ASP A 33 23.58 -14.39 -20.13
N VAL A 34 23.84 -13.18 -20.67
CA VAL A 34 24.25 -12.98 -22.08
C VAL A 34 25.76 -13.16 -22.23
N SER A 35 26.37 -13.98 -21.37
CA SER A 35 27.80 -14.27 -21.48
C SER A 35 28.14 -15.15 -22.69
N ASP A 36 27.14 -15.75 -23.35
CA ASP A 36 27.35 -16.40 -24.62
C ASP A 36 27.29 -15.37 -25.76
N SER A 37 28.45 -15.19 -26.36
CA SER A 37 28.71 -14.30 -27.52
C SER A 37 27.87 -14.54 -28.77
N GLU A 38 26.92 -15.47 -28.71
CA GLU A 38 25.99 -15.82 -29.79
C GLU A 38 24.72 -14.93 -29.82
N TYR A 39 24.51 -14.13 -28.77
CA TYR A 39 23.25 -13.31 -28.63
C TYR A 39 23.37 -11.89 -29.22
N ASN A 40 24.58 -11.47 -29.66
CA ASN A 40 24.82 -10.10 -30.11
C ASN A 40 24.14 -9.73 -31.45
N ASP A 41 23.61 -10.73 -32.19
CA ASP A 41 23.01 -10.50 -33.52
C ASP A 41 21.53 -10.95 -33.64
N LYS A 42 20.92 -11.50 -32.56
CA LYS A 42 19.50 -11.90 -32.60
C LYS A 42 18.61 -10.72 -32.24
N LYS A 43 17.83 -10.27 -33.21
CA LYS A 43 16.68 -9.37 -32.95
C LYS A 43 15.81 -9.99 -31.88
N ILE A 44 15.54 -9.22 -30.79
CA ILE A 44 14.60 -9.61 -29.74
C ILE A 44 13.28 -10.00 -30.41
N GLN A 45 12.91 -11.26 -30.25
CA GLN A 45 11.65 -11.79 -30.80
C GLN A 45 10.52 -11.66 -29.78
N TYR A 46 9.29 -11.68 -30.23
CA TYR A 46 8.10 -11.63 -29.39
C TYR A 46 8.10 -12.72 -28.29
N ASN A 47 8.62 -13.90 -28.63
CA ASN A 47 8.76 -15.02 -27.68
C ASN A 47 9.72 -14.70 -26.53
N ASP A 48 10.78 -13.94 -26.80
CA ASP A 48 11.74 -13.54 -25.75
C ASP A 48 11.05 -12.62 -24.74
N VAL A 49 10.23 -11.69 -25.20
CA VAL A 49 9.43 -10.80 -24.32
C VAL A 49 8.48 -11.58 -23.43
N LEU A 50 7.79 -12.59 -23.99
CA LEU A 50 6.90 -13.46 -23.22
C LEU A 50 7.68 -14.26 -22.16
N MET A 51 8.83 -14.79 -22.53
CA MET A 51 9.71 -15.52 -21.63
C MET A 51 10.19 -14.62 -20.47
N TYR A 52 10.63 -13.40 -20.74
CA TYR A 52 11.01 -12.44 -19.70
C TYR A 52 9.85 -12.13 -18.75
N LYS A 53 8.63 -11.92 -19.27
CA LYS A 53 7.43 -11.70 -18.44
C LYS A 53 7.15 -12.88 -17.52
N GLN A 54 7.35 -14.10 -18.00
CA GLN A 54 7.17 -15.31 -17.21
C GLN A 54 8.27 -15.44 -16.11
N MET A 55 9.52 -15.16 -16.49
CA MET A 55 10.64 -15.18 -15.55
C MET A 55 10.42 -14.20 -14.37
N ILE A 56 9.99 -12.97 -14.66
CA ILE A 56 9.73 -11.95 -13.62
C ILE A 56 8.68 -12.45 -12.62
N LYS A 57 7.61 -13.08 -13.09
CA LYS A 57 6.60 -13.68 -12.22
C LYS A 57 7.19 -14.77 -11.34
N THR A 58 7.99 -15.65 -11.92
CA THR A 58 8.66 -16.73 -11.17
C THR A 58 9.58 -16.17 -10.09
N TYR A 59 10.39 -15.16 -10.41
CA TYR A 59 11.28 -14.53 -9.43
C TYR A 59 10.51 -13.77 -8.34
N ALA A 60 9.38 -13.14 -8.69
CA ALA A 60 8.53 -12.51 -7.69
C ALA A 60 7.90 -13.53 -6.72
N GLU A 61 7.57 -14.73 -7.21
CA GLU A 61 7.10 -15.82 -6.34
C GLU A 61 8.23 -16.42 -5.50
N ILE A 62 9.46 -16.55 -6.03
CA ILE A 62 10.63 -16.96 -5.24
C ILE A 62 10.86 -15.97 -4.09
N ALA A 63 10.76 -14.67 -4.36
CA ALA A 63 10.96 -13.66 -3.34
C ALA A 63 9.92 -13.71 -2.20
N LYS A 64 8.73 -14.27 -2.46
CA LYS A 64 7.67 -14.45 -1.45
C LYS A 64 7.81 -15.74 -0.62
N GLN A 65 8.75 -16.61 -0.99
CA GLN A 65 8.92 -17.88 -0.28
C GLN A 65 9.42 -17.65 1.16
N ASP A 66 8.94 -18.46 2.07
CA ASP A 66 9.29 -18.40 3.50
C ASP A 66 10.80 -18.51 3.71
N ILE A 67 11.48 -19.34 2.91
CA ILE A 67 12.92 -19.54 3.00
C ILE A 67 13.73 -18.25 2.87
N VAL A 68 13.29 -17.29 2.03
CA VAL A 68 13.96 -15.99 1.87
C VAL A 68 13.80 -15.15 3.14
N SER A 69 12.58 -15.13 3.68
CA SER A 69 12.26 -14.40 4.91
C SER A 69 12.99 -14.99 6.13
N GLU A 70 12.95 -16.31 6.31
CA GLU A 70 13.63 -17.02 7.39
C GLU A 70 15.14 -16.81 7.37
N LYS A 71 15.78 -16.94 6.21
CA LYS A 71 17.21 -16.67 6.06
C LYS A 71 17.54 -15.21 6.38
N THR A 72 16.70 -14.28 5.93
CA THR A 72 16.90 -12.85 6.21
C THR A 72 16.80 -12.57 7.71
N ILE A 73 15.77 -13.08 8.38
CA ILE A 73 15.58 -12.96 9.84
C ILE A 73 16.81 -13.51 10.57
N LYS A 74 17.29 -14.70 10.18
CA LYS A 74 18.47 -15.33 10.76
C LYS A 74 19.75 -14.52 10.54
N THR A 75 19.95 -14.00 9.33
CA THR A 75 21.12 -13.17 8.99
C THR A 75 21.14 -11.87 9.78
N LEU A 76 19.95 -11.27 9.99
CA LEU A 76 19.82 -10.06 10.79
C LEU A 76 19.92 -10.30 12.30
N GLY A 77 19.77 -11.55 12.75
CA GLY A 77 19.74 -11.90 14.18
C GLY A 77 18.55 -11.30 14.94
N ILE A 78 17.41 -11.10 14.24
CA ILE A 78 16.20 -10.54 14.85
C ILE A 78 15.23 -11.66 15.24
N GLU A 79 14.52 -11.47 16.35
CA GLU A 79 13.40 -12.35 16.73
C GLU A 79 12.12 -11.83 16.07
N ALA A 80 11.76 -12.41 14.95
CA ALA A 80 10.55 -12.06 14.23
C ALA A 80 9.90 -13.34 13.68
N ASP A 81 8.59 -13.39 13.76
CA ASP A 81 7.80 -14.41 13.08
C ASP A 81 7.79 -14.14 11.57
N THR A 82 8.00 -15.20 10.77
CA THR A 82 8.11 -15.13 9.31
C THR A 82 6.90 -14.48 8.67
N GLU A 83 5.69 -14.83 9.14
CA GLU A 83 4.44 -14.27 8.59
C GLU A 83 4.33 -12.75 8.86
N ASN A 84 4.67 -12.33 10.08
CA ASN A 84 4.66 -10.89 10.44
C ASN A 84 5.77 -10.12 9.71
N PHE A 85 6.91 -10.74 9.47
CA PHE A 85 7.99 -10.17 8.69
C PHE A 85 7.53 -9.93 7.25
N GLN A 86 6.90 -10.92 6.61
CA GLN A 86 6.39 -10.83 5.25
C GLN A 86 5.31 -9.77 5.05
N LYS A 87 4.45 -9.51 6.04
CA LYS A 87 3.43 -8.45 6.00
C LYS A 87 4.03 -7.06 5.79
N ASN A 88 5.30 -6.87 6.16
CA ASN A 88 6.01 -5.61 5.98
C ASN A 88 6.75 -5.51 4.65
N ILE A 89 6.76 -6.59 3.84
CA ILE A 89 7.42 -6.64 2.54
C ILE A 89 6.37 -6.45 1.44
N THR A 90 6.73 -5.66 0.45
CA THR A 90 5.94 -5.54 -0.78
C THR A 90 6.86 -5.81 -1.97
N ILE A 91 6.51 -6.82 -2.76
CA ILE A 91 7.25 -7.24 -3.95
C ILE A 91 6.40 -6.85 -5.15
N THR A 92 6.93 -5.96 -5.99
CA THR A 92 6.18 -5.38 -7.11
C THR A 92 6.97 -5.51 -8.39
N PRO A 93 6.63 -6.47 -9.28
CA PRO A 93 7.11 -6.47 -10.64
C PRO A 93 6.65 -5.20 -11.36
N GLN A 94 7.55 -4.54 -12.08
CA GLN A 94 7.18 -3.38 -12.88
C GLN A 94 6.64 -3.85 -14.24
N PRO A 95 5.43 -3.40 -14.63
CA PRO A 95 4.84 -3.77 -15.90
C PRO A 95 5.77 -3.46 -17.09
N ASP A 96 5.84 -4.39 -18.03
CA ASP A 96 6.60 -4.27 -19.29
C ASP A 96 8.09 -3.96 -19.13
N THR A 97 8.66 -4.26 -17.99
CA THR A 97 10.09 -4.15 -17.69
C THR A 97 10.62 -5.44 -17.07
N GLN A 98 11.93 -5.55 -16.95
CA GLN A 98 12.62 -6.66 -16.27
C GLN A 98 12.94 -6.33 -14.80
N ILE A 99 12.25 -5.34 -14.23
CA ILE A 99 12.55 -4.79 -12.91
C ILE A 99 11.53 -5.31 -11.88
N ILE A 100 12.04 -5.75 -10.73
CA ILE A 100 11.24 -5.98 -9.52
C ILE A 100 11.66 -4.97 -8.47
N ILE A 101 10.67 -4.29 -7.88
CA ILE A 101 10.88 -3.40 -6.76
C ILE A 101 10.51 -4.15 -5.48
N LEU A 102 11.44 -4.17 -4.54
CA LEU A 102 11.26 -4.69 -3.20
C LEU A 102 11.16 -3.51 -2.24
N LYS A 103 10.14 -3.52 -1.38
CA LYS A 103 9.92 -2.47 -0.39
C LYS A 103 9.74 -3.10 0.97
N PHE A 104 10.34 -2.52 1.98
CA PHE A 104 10.21 -2.96 3.35
C PHE A 104 9.80 -1.80 4.26
N LYS A 105 8.80 -2.05 5.12
CA LYS A 105 8.27 -1.07 6.06
C LYS A 105 8.75 -1.36 7.46
N ASN A 106 9.24 -0.32 8.17
CA ASN A 106 9.60 -0.41 9.58
C ASN A 106 9.35 0.95 10.28
N LYS A 107 9.33 0.93 11.61
CA LYS A 107 9.22 2.13 12.46
C LYS A 107 10.53 2.93 12.48
N SER A 108 11.69 2.26 12.37
CA SER A 108 13.01 2.88 12.23
C SER A 108 13.40 2.98 10.75
N PRO A 109 13.82 4.15 10.26
CA PRO A 109 14.29 4.30 8.89
C PRO A 109 15.60 3.54 8.61
N GLU A 110 16.49 3.44 9.60
CA GLU A 110 17.75 2.71 9.49
C GLU A 110 17.51 1.19 9.41
N GLU A 111 16.61 0.69 10.26
CA GLU A 111 16.22 -0.72 10.20
C GLU A 111 15.52 -1.06 8.89
N ALA A 112 14.62 -0.20 8.41
CA ALA A 112 13.96 -0.39 7.12
C ALA A 112 14.98 -0.55 5.98
N GLN A 113 16.02 0.30 5.96
CA GLN A 113 17.13 0.20 5.00
C GLN A 113 17.90 -1.11 5.15
N LYS A 114 18.34 -1.42 6.37
CA LYS A 114 19.15 -2.61 6.66
C LYS A 114 18.41 -3.89 6.26
N ILE A 115 17.13 -3.99 6.66
CA ILE A 115 16.30 -5.16 6.35
C ILE A 115 16.08 -5.28 4.83
N ALA A 116 15.76 -4.16 4.16
CA ALA A 116 15.52 -4.16 2.72
C ALA A 116 16.75 -4.65 1.93
N ASN A 117 17.95 -4.19 2.30
CA ASN A 117 19.20 -4.61 1.65
C ASN A 117 19.49 -6.10 1.93
N THR A 118 19.45 -6.52 3.21
CA THR A 118 19.70 -7.91 3.58
C THR A 118 18.70 -8.87 2.93
N PHE A 119 17.41 -8.48 2.87
CA PHE A 119 16.41 -9.27 2.17
C PHE A 119 16.69 -9.39 0.68
N THR A 120 17.13 -8.31 0.05
CA THR A 120 17.46 -8.29 -1.37
C THR A 120 18.69 -9.19 -1.65
N ASP A 121 19.73 -9.13 -0.82
CA ASP A 121 20.91 -9.97 -0.94
C ASP A 121 20.57 -11.45 -0.78
N THR A 122 19.77 -11.80 0.26
CA THR A 122 19.30 -13.16 0.50
C THR A 122 18.43 -13.67 -0.64
N PHE A 123 17.55 -12.83 -1.16
CA PHE A 123 16.70 -13.17 -2.30
C PHE A 123 17.54 -13.45 -3.56
N VAL A 124 18.53 -12.61 -3.87
CA VAL A 124 19.41 -12.80 -5.02
C VAL A 124 20.20 -14.10 -4.88
N GLU A 125 20.70 -14.43 -3.69
CA GLU A 125 21.39 -15.69 -3.41
C GLU A 125 20.48 -16.90 -3.65
N GLU A 126 19.27 -16.89 -3.08
CA GLU A 126 18.31 -17.99 -3.26
C GLU A 126 17.82 -18.12 -4.70
N ALA A 127 17.59 -17.01 -5.37
CA ALA A 127 17.18 -17.00 -6.76
C ALA A 127 18.23 -17.61 -7.69
N ARG A 128 19.52 -17.30 -7.46
CA ARG A 128 20.63 -17.93 -8.19
C ARG A 128 20.76 -19.42 -7.88
N ARG A 129 20.52 -19.81 -6.64
CA ARG A 129 20.55 -21.22 -6.23
C ARG A 129 19.45 -22.04 -6.92
N LEU A 130 18.24 -21.46 -7.03
CA LEU A 130 17.09 -22.14 -7.61
C LEU A 130 17.06 -22.10 -9.15
N ASN A 131 17.62 -21.07 -9.74
CA ASN A 131 17.69 -20.89 -11.18
C ASN A 131 19.07 -20.38 -11.61
N PRO A 132 20.07 -21.27 -11.74
CA PRO A 132 21.44 -20.89 -12.06
C PRO A 132 21.63 -20.25 -13.44
N GLY A 133 20.70 -20.51 -14.39
CA GLY A 133 20.74 -19.96 -15.76
C GLY A 133 20.13 -18.56 -15.89
N GLY A 134 19.59 -18.00 -14.82
CA GLY A 134 19.03 -16.66 -14.83
C GLY A 134 20.00 -15.60 -14.31
N SER A 135 20.12 -14.48 -15.00
CA SER A 135 20.86 -13.31 -14.52
C SER A 135 19.97 -12.46 -13.62
N ILE A 136 20.40 -12.23 -12.39
CA ILE A 136 19.74 -11.35 -11.44
C ILE A 136 20.78 -10.39 -10.85
N GLN A 137 20.52 -9.09 -10.94
CA GLN A 137 21.42 -8.04 -10.49
C GLN A 137 20.66 -6.98 -9.68
N ILE A 138 21.30 -6.49 -8.62
CA ILE A 138 20.79 -5.37 -7.84
C ILE A 138 21.09 -4.09 -8.61
N MET A 139 20.05 -3.33 -8.98
CA MET A 139 20.17 -2.02 -9.61
C MET A 139 20.42 -0.94 -8.59
N ASP A 140 19.55 -0.88 -7.57
CA ASP A 140 19.62 0.12 -6.51
C ASP A 140 19.51 -0.55 -5.14
N ASN A 141 20.44 -0.21 -4.27
CA ASN A 141 20.35 -0.52 -2.85
C ASN A 141 19.42 0.45 -2.14
N ALA A 142 18.78 -0.02 -1.08
CA ALA A 142 17.93 0.82 -0.25
C ALA A 142 18.77 1.94 0.41
N LYS A 143 18.20 3.15 0.41
CA LYS A 143 18.70 4.30 1.16
C LYS A 143 17.82 4.53 2.38
N VAL A 144 18.39 5.17 3.42
CA VAL A 144 17.62 5.56 4.60
C VAL A 144 16.49 6.50 4.17
N PRO A 145 15.21 6.14 4.39
CA PRO A 145 14.09 6.97 4.01
C PRO A 145 14.03 8.23 4.88
N LYS A 146 13.95 9.40 4.24
CA LYS A 146 13.92 10.70 4.92
C LYS A 146 12.53 11.05 5.50
N PHE A 147 11.47 10.49 4.92
CA PHE A 147 10.09 10.81 5.28
C PHE A 147 9.29 9.54 5.54
N PRO A 148 8.36 9.57 6.52
CA PRO A 148 7.48 8.45 6.77
C PRO A 148 6.44 8.32 5.64
N VAL A 149 6.07 7.10 5.29
CA VAL A 149 5.01 6.80 4.32
C VAL A 149 3.63 6.68 4.97
N SER A 150 3.59 6.50 6.28
CA SER A 150 2.39 6.42 7.12
C SER A 150 2.68 7.07 8.49
N PRO A 151 1.66 7.72 9.11
CA PRO A 151 0.35 8.03 8.57
C PRO A 151 0.38 9.10 7.48
N ARG A 152 -0.72 9.21 6.73
CA ARG A 152 -0.95 10.31 5.77
C ARG A 152 -1.99 11.28 6.34
N PRO A 153 -1.64 12.19 7.25
CA PRO A 153 -2.60 13.00 7.99
C PRO A 153 -3.49 13.82 7.06
N LYS A 154 -2.94 14.38 5.99
CA LYS A 154 -3.72 15.15 5.01
C LYS A 154 -4.81 14.32 4.34
N LEU A 155 -4.49 13.09 3.91
CA LEU A 155 -5.45 12.19 3.29
C LEU A 155 -6.51 11.70 4.29
N ASN A 156 -6.07 11.31 5.51
CA ASN A 156 -6.97 10.84 6.56
C ASN A 156 -7.96 11.95 6.97
N THR A 157 -7.49 13.19 7.09
CA THR A 157 -8.33 14.36 7.40
C THR A 157 -9.33 14.64 6.28
N ALA A 158 -8.91 14.55 4.99
CA ALA A 158 -9.80 14.75 3.86
C ALA A 158 -10.92 13.69 3.81
N ILE A 159 -10.57 12.42 4.03
CA ILE A 159 -11.56 11.33 4.11
C ILE A 159 -12.54 11.55 5.27
N ALA A 160 -12.03 11.90 6.45
CA ALA A 160 -12.87 12.19 7.62
C ALA A 160 -13.81 13.37 7.38
N PHE A 161 -13.37 14.41 6.66
CA PHE A 161 -14.20 15.55 6.28
C PHE A 161 -15.38 15.14 5.38
N VAL A 162 -15.10 14.37 4.31
CA VAL A 162 -16.13 13.89 3.37
C VAL A 162 -17.15 12.98 4.11
N LEU A 163 -16.67 12.02 4.90
CA LEU A 163 -17.52 11.14 5.68
C LEU A 163 -18.34 11.93 6.71
N GLY A 164 -17.75 12.94 7.35
CA GLY A 164 -18.45 13.81 8.30
C GLY A 164 -19.59 14.60 7.65
N ILE A 165 -19.42 15.06 6.40
CA ILE A 165 -20.49 15.70 5.63
C ILE A 165 -21.63 14.70 5.36
N LEU A 166 -21.30 13.51 4.87
CA LEU A 166 -22.31 12.48 4.58
C LEU A 166 -23.12 12.10 5.82
N ILE A 167 -22.44 11.89 6.95
CA ILE A 167 -23.10 11.58 8.23
C ILE A 167 -23.97 12.75 8.68
N SER A 168 -23.48 13.99 8.55
CA SER A 168 -24.27 15.18 8.94
C SER A 168 -25.52 15.34 8.10
N LEU A 169 -25.44 15.10 6.79
CA LEU A 169 -26.62 15.10 5.90
C LEU A 169 -27.60 14.00 6.29
N GLY A 170 -27.12 12.78 6.56
CA GLY A 170 -27.95 11.67 7.00
C GLY A 170 -28.70 11.98 8.30
N ILE A 171 -28.03 12.62 9.26
CA ILE A 171 -28.69 13.05 10.52
C ILE A 171 -29.75 14.11 10.25
N VAL A 172 -29.49 15.06 9.35
CA VAL A 172 -30.50 16.09 9.00
C VAL A 172 -31.74 15.47 8.36
N PHE A 173 -31.54 14.58 7.36
CA PHE A 173 -32.64 13.87 6.72
C PHE A 173 -33.42 13.01 7.71
N LEU A 174 -32.74 12.31 8.61
CA LEU A 174 -33.37 11.47 9.61
C LEU A 174 -34.20 12.32 10.59
N ARG A 175 -33.68 13.48 11.03
CA ARG A 175 -34.42 14.42 11.87
C ARG A 175 -35.66 14.96 11.17
N GLU A 176 -35.51 15.37 9.92
CA GLU A 176 -36.65 15.89 9.14
C GLU A 176 -37.72 14.83 8.92
N TYR A 177 -37.27 13.57 8.65
CA TYR A 177 -38.20 12.43 8.53
C TYR A 177 -38.95 12.10 9.83
N MET A 178 -38.31 12.31 10.98
CA MET A 178 -38.91 12.07 12.32
C MET A 178 -39.62 13.30 12.90
N ASP A 179 -39.61 14.44 12.19
CA ASP A 179 -40.25 15.67 12.65
C ASP A 179 -41.69 15.72 12.17
N ASP A 180 -42.60 15.14 12.96
CA ASP A 180 -44.04 15.16 12.75
C ASP A 180 -44.69 16.50 13.16
N THR A 181 -43.91 17.58 13.32
CA THR A 181 -44.41 18.88 13.71
C THR A 181 -45.19 19.53 12.56
N ILE A 182 -46.43 19.91 12.80
CA ILE A 182 -47.28 20.66 11.86
C ILE A 182 -46.63 22.03 11.61
N LYS A 183 -46.11 22.27 10.42
CA LYS A 183 -45.41 23.52 10.06
C LYS A 183 -46.13 24.35 9.01
N THR A 184 -47.08 23.76 8.30
CA THR A 184 -47.79 24.44 7.21
C THR A 184 -49.31 24.44 7.44
N GLU A 185 -49.99 25.42 6.85
CA GLU A 185 -51.44 25.50 6.88
C GLU A 185 -52.14 24.27 6.26
N GLU A 186 -51.49 23.69 5.25
CA GLU A 186 -51.89 22.44 4.59
C GLU A 186 -51.84 21.24 5.54
N ASP A 187 -50.84 21.20 6.44
CA ASP A 187 -50.75 20.16 7.47
C ASP A 187 -51.87 20.25 8.50
N VAL A 188 -52.26 21.48 8.89
CA VAL A 188 -53.37 21.73 9.80
C VAL A 188 -54.70 21.26 9.18
N GLU A 189 -54.93 21.56 7.90
CA GLU A 189 -56.14 21.15 7.19
C GLU A 189 -56.22 19.61 7.06
N LYS A 190 -55.10 18.97 6.79
CA LYS A 190 -54.98 17.51 6.61
C LYS A 190 -55.22 16.73 7.92
N TYR A 191 -54.67 17.21 9.03
CA TYR A 191 -54.72 16.50 10.32
C TYR A 191 -55.96 16.87 11.16
N LEU A 192 -56.46 18.11 11.05
CA LEU A 192 -57.61 18.58 11.85
C LEU A 192 -58.92 18.61 11.06
N ASN A 193 -58.85 18.41 9.76
CA ASN A 193 -60.03 18.41 8.85
C ASN A 193 -60.92 19.69 9.00
N ILE A 194 -60.27 20.83 9.31
CA ILE A 194 -60.96 22.14 9.52
C ILE A 194 -60.42 23.09 8.43
N PRO A 195 -61.29 23.64 7.54
CA PRO A 195 -60.83 24.62 6.57
C PRO A 195 -60.39 25.92 7.26
N VAL A 196 -59.16 26.35 7.04
CA VAL A 196 -58.64 27.60 7.61
C VAL A 196 -59.10 28.76 6.73
N TRP A 197 -60.11 29.50 7.16
CA TRP A 197 -60.52 30.72 6.49
C TRP A 197 -59.80 31.90 7.11
N PHE A 198 -58.91 32.50 6.38
CA PHE A 198 -58.38 33.82 6.70
C PHE A 198 -59.13 34.89 5.93
N SER A 199 -59.65 35.85 6.68
CA SER A 199 -60.26 37.10 6.20
C SER A 199 -59.17 38.15 5.95
#